data_30c46acdc4593e750612900f30a708b4
#
_entry.id   30c46acdc4593e750612900f30a708b4
#
_cell.length_a   1.000
_cell.length_b   1.000
_cell.length_c   1.000
_cell.angle_alpha   90.00
_cell.angle_beta   90.00
_cell.angle_gamma   90.00
#
_symmetry.space_group_name_H-M   'P 1'
#
loop_
_entity.id
_entity.type
_entity.pdbx_description
1 polymer ?
#
loop_
_entity_poly.entity_id
_entity_poly.type
_entity_poly.pdbx_seq_one_letter_code
_entity_poly.pdbx_strand_id
1 'polypeptide(L)'
;MPRQQPAAARPVRRRSYDQFCASARALDSVGDRWTLLIVRELLAGPRRYTDLHADLPGVSTDVLASRLKDMEQGGLAVRRRLPPPAAASVYELTERGHGLLPVLAALAEWGAPALTERRPTDAVRAHWFALPLLRALTGLTWEGVLEVRLDEGEFHVRTGSGAAVEPYGFGPAPRPDARITLDAELCLELGRGDVTLAEAVKDGRIEVAGDGPLAAELRGG
;
A
#
# COMPACT_ATOMS: atom_id res chain seq x y z
N MET A 1 19.61 49.01 27.40
CA MET A 1 19.71 47.55 27.38
C MET A 1 19.09 47.06 26.06
N PRO A 2 19.89 46.60 25.07
CA PRO A 2 19.31 46.04 23.82
C PRO A 2 18.73 44.68 24.11
N ARG A 3 17.48 44.45 23.66
CA ARG A 3 16.79 43.15 23.70
C ARG A 3 17.49 42.18 22.76
N GLN A 4 18.04 41.09 23.29
CA GLN A 4 18.51 39.96 22.49
C GLN A 4 17.33 39.36 21.77
N GLN A 5 17.35 39.35 20.45
CA GLN A 5 16.42 38.56 19.61
C GLN A 5 16.70 37.07 19.87
N PRO A 6 15.63 36.23 20.05
CA PRO A 6 15.83 34.81 20.17
C PRO A 6 16.43 34.26 18.88
N ALA A 7 17.52 33.49 19.01
CA ALA A 7 18.19 32.84 17.93
C ALA A 7 17.17 31.97 17.18
N ALA A 8 17.01 32.18 15.85
CA ALA A 8 16.20 31.36 15.00
C ALA A 8 16.68 29.89 15.13
N ALA A 9 15.75 29.01 15.48
CA ALA A 9 16.02 27.58 15.56
C ALA A 9 16.65 27.12 14.24
N ARG A 10 17.86 26.58 14.30
CA ARG A 10 18.53 26.00 13.14
C ARG A 10 17.60 24.94 12.54
N PRO A 11 17.28 25.00 11.23
CA PRO A 11 16.51 23.96 10.59
C PRO A 11 17.28 22.64 10.77
N VAL A 12 16.59 21.60 11.27
CA VAL A 12 17.14 20.25 11.34
C VAL A 12 17.55 19.88 9.90
N ARG A 13 18.84 19.77 9.69
CA ARG A 13 19.41 19.49 8.37
C ARG A 13 18.93 18.08 7.98
N ARG A 14 17.93 17.97 7.08
CA ARG A 14 17.58 16.71 6.45
C ARG A 14 18.87 16.13 5.87
N ARG A 15 19.13 14.86 6.10
CA ARG A 15 20.24 14.15 5.45
C ARG A 15 20.03 14.22 3.95
N SER A 16 20.82 14.99 3.24
CA SER A 16 20.80 15.07 1.77
C SER A 16 22.06 14.40 1.23
N TYR A 17 21.91 13.70 0.12
CA TYR A 17 23.05 13.17 -0.65
C TYR A 17 23.82 14.28 -1.37
N ASP A 18 23.26 15.51 -1.42
CA ASP A 18 23.85 16.69 -2.10
C ASP A 18 24.20 16.42 -3.58
N GLN A 19 23.44 15.54 -4.24
CA GLN A 19 23.61 15.16 -5.64
C GLN A 19 22.53 15.79 -6.52
N PHE A 20 22.91 16.30 -7.70
CA PHE A 20 22.00 16.69 -8.77
C PHE A 20 21.56 15.45 -9.57
N CYS A 21 20.82 14.56 -8.92
CA CYS A 21 20.37 13.27 -9.43
C CYS A 21 18.94 13.01 -8.94
N ALA A 22 18.03 12.64 -9.84
CA ALA A 22 16.63 12.38 -9.49
C ALA A 22 16.49 11.25 -8.45
N SER A 23 17.27 10.17 -8.59
CA SER A 23 17.26 9.05 -7.64
C SER A 23 17.75 9.48 -6.25
N ALA A 24 18.84 10.29 -6.17
CA ALA A 24 19.33 10.82 -4.90
C ALA A 24 18.27 11.72 -4.23
N ARG A 25 17.61 12.58 -4.99
CA ARG A 25 16.51 13.43 -4.47
C ARG A 25 15.32 12.63 -4.02
N ALA A 26 14.97 11.53 -4.69
CA ALA A 26 13.95 10.61 -4.24
C ALA A 26 14.35 9.95 -2.91
N LEU A 27 15.58 9.44 -2.80
CA LEU A 27 16.10 8.82 -1.58
C LEU A 27 16.21 9.82 -0.42
N ASP A 28 16.50 11.10 -0.68
CA ASP A 28 16.41 12.17 0.35
C ASP A 28 15.02 12.25 0.98
N SER A 29 13.96 11.84 0.27
CA SER A 29 12.56 11.92 0.70
C SER A 29 12.03 10.59 1.26
N VAL A 30 12.42 9.45 0.69
CA VAL A 30 11.82 8.13 1.00
C VAL A 30 12.86 7.07 1.38
N GLY A 31 14.16 7.40 1.41
CA GLY A 31 15.24 6.42 1.60
C GLY A 31 15.43 5.93 3.03
N ASP A 32 14.59 6.32 3.98
CA ASP A 32 14.62 5.72 5.32
C ASP A 32 13.84 4.38 5.35
N ARG A 33 14.15 3.58 6.36
CA ARG A 33 13.63 2.21 6.49
C ARG A 33 12.09 2.11 6.51
N TRP A 34 11.38 3.14 7.00
CA TRP A 34 9.96 3.03 7.31
C TRP A 34 9.04 3.80 6.35
N THR A 35 9.55 4.83 5.66
CA THR A 35 8.70 5.71 4.85
C THR A 35 7.91 4.94 3.79
N LEU A 36 8.55 4.08 3.01
CA LEU A 36 7.86 3.29 1.98
C LEU A 36 6.88 2.28 2.57
N LEU A 37 7.17 1.70 3.74
CA LEU A 37 6.23 0.81 4.42
C LEU A 37 5.01 1.57 4.96
N ILE A 38 5.18 2.80 5.47
CA ILE A 38 4.06 3.67 5.86
C ILE A 38 3.23 4.03 4.62
N VAL A 39 3.86 4.36 3.49
CA VAL A 39 3.14 4.61 2.22
C VAL A 39 2.31 3.40 1.82
N ARG A 40 2.85 2.17 1.93
CA ARG A 40 2.11 0.93 1.65
C ARG A 40 0.82 0.85 2.48
N GLU A 41 0.88 1.13 3.77
CA GLU A 41 -0.32 1.12 4.62
C GLU A 41 -1.32 2.22 4.20
N LEU A 42 -0.84 3.40 3.87
CA LEU A 42 -1.69 4.54 3.49
C LEU A 42 -2.26 4.44 2.06
N LEU A 43 -1.70 3.61 1.18
CA LEU A 43 -2.27 3.32 -0.14
C LEU A 43 -3.61 2.57 -0.03
N ALA A 44 -3.85 1.87 1.07
CA ALA A 44 -5.12 1.21 1.36
C ALA A 44 -6.19 2.15 1.94
N GLY A 45 -5.90 3.46 2.01
CA GLY A 45 -6.78 4.49 2.53
C GLY A 45 -6.30 5.15 3.83
N PRO A 46 -7.05 6.12 4.33
CA PRO A 46 -6.70 6.88 5.52
C PRO A 46 -6.59 6.02 6.78
N ARG A 47 -5.53 6.23 7.58
CA ARG A 47 -5.25 5.44 8.79
C ARG A 47 -5.04 6.32 10.03
N ARG A 48 -5.50 5.84 11.18
CA ARG A 48 -5.14 6.42 12.47
C ARG A 48 -3.69 6.08 12.80
N TYR A 49 -3.07 6.89 13.64
CA TYR A 49 -1.72 6.60 14.14
C TYR A 49 -1.62 5.21 14.79
N THR A 50 -2.61 4.85 15.61
CA THR A 50 -2.65 3.56 16.31
C THR A 50 -2.72 2.38 15.36
N ASP A 51 -3.47 2.52 14.26
CA ASP A 51 -3.63 1.48 13.26
C ASP A 51 -2.32 1.28 12.48
N LEU A 52 -1.67 2.39 12.06
CA LEU A 52 -0.34 2.34 11.44
C LEU A 52 0.70 1.68 12.34
N HIS A 53 0.68 2.00 13.63
CA HIS A 53 1.61 1.39 14.58
C HIS A 53 1.38 -0.12 14.76
N ALA A 54 0.12 -0.56 14.73
CA ALA A 54 -0.25 -1.98 14.82
C ALA A 54 0.13 -2.78 13.54
N ASP A 55 0.06 -2.13 12.38
CA ASP A 55 0.33 -2.76 11.09
C ASP A 55 1.82 -2.70 10.67
N LEU A 56 2.66 -1.99 11.44
CA LEU A 56 4.10 -1.85 11.19
C LEU A 56 4.93 -2.50 12.32
N PRO A 57 5.03 -3.83 12.38
CA PRO A 57 5.74 -4.54 13.44
C PRO A 57 7.20 -4.08 13.54
N GLY A 58 7.64 -3.78 14.75
CA GLY A 58 9.01 -3.37 15.03
C GLY A 58 9.30 -1.87 14.84
N VAL A 59 8.33 -1.06 14.43
CA VAL A 59 8.48 0.40 14.47
C VAL A 59 8.23 0.89 15.91
N SER A 60 9.11 1.74 16.44
CA SER A 60 8.83 2.41 17.73
C SER A 60 7.89 3.61 17.52
N THR A 61 7.19 4.00 18.60
CA THR A 61 6.30 5.18 18.59
C THR A 61 7.02 6.45 18.14
N ASP A 62 8.25 6.68 18.64
CA ASP A 62 9.02 7.88 18.31
C ASP A 62 9.46 7.89 16.84
N VAL A 63 9.86 6.73 16.31
CA VAL A 63 10.25 6.59 14.91
C VAL A 63 9.03 6.81 14.00
N LEU A 64 7.88 6.20 14.29
CA LEU A 64 6.67 6.40 13.51
C LEU A 64 6.22 7.87 13.53
N ALA A 65 6.20 8.51 14.71
CA ALA A 65 5.82 9.92 14.83
C ALA A 65 6.78 10.83 14.04
N SER A 66 8.09 10.58 14.13
CA SER A 66 9.09 11.33 13.36
C SER A 66 8.90 11.15 11.85
N ARG A 67 8.68 9.92 11.38
CA ARG A 67 8.48 9.64 9.95
C ARG A 67 7.22 10.30 9.41
N LEU A 68 6.09 10.19 10.12
CA LEU A 68 4.85 10.85 9.72
C LEU A 68 5.03 12.37 9.62
N LYS A 69 5.72 12.98 10.59
CA LYS A 69 6.05 14.42 10.53
C LYS A 69 6.92 14.77 9.32
N ASP A 70 7.93 13.95 9.00
CA ASP A 70 8.78 14.15 7.83
C ASP A 70 7.98 14.00 6.53
N MET A 71 7.04 13.04 6.47
CA MET A 71 6.15 12.84 5.33
C MET A 71 5.20 14.03 5.13
N GLU A 72 4.64 14.59 6.21
CA GLU A 72 3.82 15.80 6.15
C GLU A 72 4.65 16.99 5.61
N GLN A 73 5.86 17.22 6.15
CA GLN A 73 6.77 18.27 5.69
C GLN A 73 7.26 18.08 4.26
N GLY A 74 7.38 16.81 3.82
CA GLY A 74 7.76 16.43 2.45
C GLY A 74 6.59 16.46 1.47
N GLY A 75 5.37 16.71 1.94
CA GLY A 75 4.17 16.72 1.11
C GLY A 75 3.80 15.34 0.57
N LEU A 76 4.16 14.25 1.27
CA LEU A 76 3.79 12.88 0.92
C LEU A 76 2.48 12.47 1.60
N ALA A 77 2.21 12.98 2.78
CA ALA A 77 1.00 12.72 3.54
C ALA A 77 0.47 13.99 4.19
N VAL A 78 -0.80 13.96 4.55
CA VAL A 78 -1.45 15.01 5.35
C VAL A 78 -2.18 14.38 6.53
N ARG A 79 -2.25 15.13 7.63
CA ARG A 79 -3.07 14.75 8.77
C ARG A 79 -4.41 15.46 8.67
N ARG A 80 -5.50 14.68 8.65
CA ARG A 80 -6.86 15.18 8.58
C ARG A 80 -7.66 14.76 9.81
N ARG A 81 -8.52 15.64 10.29
CA ARG A 81 -9.49 15.31 11.35
C ARG A 81 -10.80 14.88 10.70
N LEU A 82 -11.26 13.69 11.07
CA LEU A 82 -12.56 13.19 10.63
C LEU A 82 -13.68 13.96 11.32
N PRO A 83 -14.81 14.20 10.63
CA PRO A 83 -15.98 14.81 11.24
C PRO A 83 -16.61 13.88 12.30
N PRO A 84 -17.43 14.42 13.20
CA PRO A 84 -18.25 13.60 14.09
C PRO A 84 -19.11 12.59 13.29
N PRO A 85 -19.38 11.39 13.84
CA PRO A 85 -19.08 10.90 15.18
C PRO A 85 -17.65 10.36 15.36
N ALA A 86 -16.89 10.14 14.30
CA ALA A 86 -15.58 9.51 14.37
C ALA A 86 -14.53 10.35 15.10
N ALA A 87 -14.61 11.70 15.03
CA ALA A 87 -13.79 12.71 15.73
C ALA A 87 -12.28 12.37 15.87
N ALA A 88 -11.75 11.51 15.01
CA ALA A 88 -10.38 11.01 15.04
C ALA A 88 -9.49 11.76 14.07
N SER A 89 -8.17 11.78 14.33
CA SER A 89 -7.18 12.21 13.36
C SER A 89 -6.68 11.00 12.58
N VAL A 90 -6.63 11.14 11.26
CA VAL A 90 -6.09 10.15 10.32
C VAL A 90 -4.98 10.77 9.50
N TYR A 91 -4.08 9.94 9.02
CA TYR A 91 -3.12 10.28 7.97
C TYR A 91 -3.61 9.72 6.64
N GLU A 92 -3.45 10.48 5.58
CA GLU A 92 -3.78 10.08 4.22
C GLU A 92 -2.68 10.57 3.27
N LEU A 93 -2.48 9.86 2.16
CA LEU A 93 -1.51 10.27 1.15
C LEU A 93 -2.00 11.50 0.39
N THR A 94 -1.05 12.34 -0.01
CA THR A 94 -1.28 13.36 -1.04
C THR A 94 -1.20 12.72 -2.43
N GLU A 95 -1.52 13.45 -3.48
CA GLU A 95 -1.27 13.02 -4.87
C GLU A 95 0.19 12.60 -5.08
N ARG A 96 1.13 13.37 -4.53
CA ARG A 96 2.56 13.02 -4.56
C ARG A 96 2.86 11.72 -3.82
N GLY A 97 2.19 11.46 -2.70
CA GLY A 97 2.32 10.22 -1.94
C GLY A 97 1.79 9.02 -2.73
N HIS A 98 0.62 9.16 -3.37
CA HIS A 98 0.06 8.14 -4.27
C HIS A 98 0.96 7.84 -5.47
N GLY A 99 1.69 8.85 -5.97
CA GLY A 99 2.71 8.68 -7.01
C GLY A 99 3.84 7.70 -6.66
N LEU A 100 3.93 7.23 -5.41
CA LEU A 100 4.88 6.20 -4.98
C LEU A 100 4.38 4.76 -5.22
N LEU A 101 3.12 4.55 -5.63
CA LEU A 101 2.59 3.22 -5.94
C LEU A 101 3.47 2.45 -6.96
N PRO A 102 3.87 3.01 -8.12
CA PRO A 102 4.74 2.29 -9.06
C PRO A 102 6.13 2.01 -8.48
N VAL A 103 6.64 2.85 -7.58
CA VAL A 103 7.93 2.60 -6.89
C VAL A 103 7.80 1.40 -5.95
N LEU A 104 6.72 1.33 -5.18
CA LEU A 104 6.43 0.20 -4.30
C LEU A 104 6.18 -1.09 -5.07
N ALA A 105 5.46 -1.03 -6.20
CA ALA A 105 5.24 -2.19 -7.07
C ALA A 105 6.57 -2.75 -7.61
N ALA A 106 7.46 -1.87 -8.13
CA ALA A 106 8.78 -2.26 -8.59
C ALA A 106 9.66 -2.82 -7.47
N LEU A 107 9.57 -2.25 -6.26
CA LEU A 107 10.30 -2.74 -5.10
C LEU A 107 9.80 -4.11 -4.64
N ALA A 108 8.47 -4.34 -4.68
CA ALA A 108 7.87 -5.63 -4.36
C ALA A 108 8.28 -6.70 -5.37
N GLU A 109 8.31 -6.37 -6.67
CA GLU A 109 8.78 -7.26 -7.73
C GLU A 109 10.26 -7.63 -7.53
N TRP A 110 11.12 -6.63 -7.28
CA TRP A 110 12.55 -6.86 -7.03
C TRP A 110 12.80 -7.68 -5.76
N GLY A 111 11.97 -7.49 -4.73
CA GLY A 111 12.08 -8.18 -3.44
C GLY A 111 11.48 -9.59 -3.43
N ALA A 112 10.57 -9.92 -4.36
CA ALA A 112 9.82 -11.18 -4.38
C ALA A 112 10.72 -12.45 -4.35
N PRO A 113 11.87 -12.53 -5.05
CA PRO A 113 12.76 -13.70 -4.97
C PRO A 113 13.34 -13.98 -3.59
N ALA A 114 13.33 -13.00 -2.68
CA ALA A 114 13.78 -13.18 -1.29
C ALA A 114 12.71 -13.80 -0.39
N LEU A 115 11.46 -13.96 -0.86
CA LEU A 115 10.37 -14.62 -0.14
C LEU A 115 10.40 -16.13 -0.39
N THR A 116 11.45 -16.82 0.07
CA THR A 116 11.63 -18.26 -0.15
C THR A 116 10.91 -19.09 0.90
N GLU A 117 10.99 -18.69 2.16
CA GLU A 117 10.37 -19.37 3.28
C GLU A 117 9.93 -18.36 4.34
N ARG A 118 8.70 -18.52 4.81
CA ARG A 118 8.15 -17.69 5.88
C ARG A 118 8.78 -18.07 7.22
N ARG A 119 9.45 -17.12 7.87
CA ARG A 119 10.00 -17.33 9.21
C ARG A 119 8.88 -17.24 10.26
N PRO A 120 8.96 -17.95 11.38
CA PRO A 120 7.96 -17.89 12.46
C PRO A 120 7.75 -16.49 13.03
N THR A 121 8.72 -15.59 12.91
CA THR A 121 8.68 -14.21 13.38
C THR A 121 8.15 -13.22 12.35
N ASP A 122 7.88 -13.66 11.12
CA ASP A 122 7.38 -12.78 10.07
C ASP A 122 5.90 -12.49 10.32
N ALA A 123 5.59 -11.20 10.50
CA ALA A 123 4.22 -10.76 10.50
C ALA A 123 3.65 -10.81 9.07
N VAL A 124 2.37 -11.14 8.96
CA VAL A 124 1.65 -11.16 7.70
C VAL A 124 0.35 -10.38 7.86
N ARG A 125 -0.04 -9.66 6.81
CA ARG A 125 -1.32 -8.98 6.68
C ARG A 125 -1.87 -9.23 5.28
N ALA A 126 -3.14 -9.58 5.18
CA ALA A 126 -3.77 -9.89 3.89
C ALA A 126 -3.56 -8.80 2.83
N HIS A 127 -3.76 -7.53 3.18
CA HIS A 127 -3.60 -6.41 2.25
C HIS A 127 -2.17 -6.19 1.73
N TRP A 128 -1.14 -6.81 2.31
CA TRP A 128 0.22 -6.74 1.76
C TRP A 128 0.35 -7.50 0.45
N PHE A 129 -0.55 -8.47 0.20
CA PHE A 129 -0.63 -9.20 -1.08
C PHE A 129 -1.36 -8.40 -2.17
N ALA A 130 -1.90 -7.22 -1.86
CA ALA A 130 -2.53 -6.36 -2.86
C ALA A 130 -1.53 -5.91 -3.94
N LEU A 131 -0.30 -5.50 -3.56
CA LEU A 131 0.69 -5.01 -4.52
C LEU A 131 1.07 -6.04 -5.59
N PRO A 132 1.46 -7.30 -5.26
CA PRO A 132 1.69 -8.32 -6.28
C PRO A 132 0.44 -8.64 -7.09
N LEU A 133 -0.73 -8.71 -6.46
CA LEU A 133 -1.98 -9.03 -7.16
C LEU A 133 -2.41 -7.92 -8.13
N LEU A 134 -2.26 -6.64 -7.79
CA LEU A 134 -2.58 -5.52 -8.69
C LEU A 134 -1.89 -5.66 -10.05
N ARG A 135 -0.66 -6.16 -10.10
CA ARG A 135 0.06 -6.41 -11.36
C ARG A 135 -0.67 -7.45 -12.22
N ALA A 136 -1.11 -8.55 -11.62
CA ALA A 136 -1.82 -9.61 -12.33
C ALA A 136 -3.20 -9.15 -12.85
N LEU A 137 -3.80 -8.16 -12.19
CA LEU A 137 -5.11 -7.61 -12.54
C LEU A 137 -5.06 -6.49 -13.59
N THR A 138 -3.87 -6.05 -14.03
CA THR A 138 -3.74 -4.95 -15.01
C THR A 138 -4.38 -5.23 -16.37
N GLY A 139 -4.60 -6.50 -16.70
CA GLY A 139 -5.26 -6.93 -17.95
C GLY A 139 -6.80 -6.87 -17.91
N LEU A 140 -7.40 -6.67 -16.73
CA LEU A 140 -8.84 -6.58 -16.60
C LEU A 140 -9.34 -5.23 -17.15
N THR A 141 -10.37 -5.29 -17.96
CA THR A 141 -10.98 -4.12 -18.61
C THR A 141 -12.20 -3.62 -17.86
N TRP A 142 -12.87 -4.48 -17.10
CA TRP A 142 -14.03 -4.11 -16.33
C TRP A 142 -13.67 -3.31 -15.08
N GLU A 143 -14.27 -2.14 -14.93
CA GLU A 143 -14.13 -1.31 -13.74
C GLU A 143 -15.04 -1.82 -12.61
N GLY A 144 -14.47 -2.04 -11.43
CA GLY A 144 -15.23 -2.53 -10.29
C GLY A 144 -14.40 -2.74 -9.05
N VAL A 145 -15.03 -3.33 -8.04
CA VAL A 145 -14.40 -3.68 -6.77
C VAL A 145 -14.34 -5.19 -6.65
N LEU A 146 -13.12 -5.71 -6.62
CA LEU A 146 -12.81 -7.12 -6.40
C LEU A 146 -12.46 -7.36 -4.94
N GLU A 147 -13.26 -8.14 -4.23
CA GLU A 147 -12.93 -8.62 -2.90
C GLU A 147 -12.02 -9.84 -3.01
N VAL A 148 -10.96 -9.85 -2.21
CA VAL A 148 -9.93 -10.91 -2.18
C VAL A 148 -9.94 -11.54 -0.79
N ARG A 149 -10.09 -12.87 -0.74
CA ARG A 149 -10.05 -13.68 0.47
C ARG A 149 -8.84 -14.58 0.47
N LEU A 150 -8.07 -14.49 1.55
CA LEU A 150 -6.92 -15.34 1.86
C LEU A 150 -7.14 -15.96 3.25
N ASP A 151 -6.37 -16.97 3.60
CA ASP A 151 -6.34 -17.49 4.97
C ASP A 151 -5.88 -16.43 5.99
N GLU A 152 -5.04 -15.49 5.57
CA GLU A 152 -4.55 -14.37 6.38
C GLU A 152 -5.59 -13.26 6.61
N GLY A 153 -6.73 -13.31 5.93
CA GLY A 153 -7.82 -12.35 6.01
C GLY A 153 -8.28 -11.83 4.66
N GLU A 154 -8.94 -10.68 4.66
CA GLU A 154 -9.60 -10.13 3.49
C GLU A 154 -9.08 -8.73 3.18
N PHE A 155 -9.08 -8.37 1.91
CA PHE A 155 -8.89 -7.02 1.39
C PHE A 155 -9.67 -6.86 0.09
N HIS A 156 -9.70 -5.67 -0.46
CA HIS A 156 -10.31 -5.46 -1.78
C HIS A 156 -9.42 -4.58 -2.65
N VAL A 157 -9.54 -4.76 -3.96
CA VAL A 157 -8.83 -3.99 -4.97
C VAL A 157 -9.82 -3.36 -5.94
N ARG A 158 -9.46 -2.23 -6.53
CA ARG A 158 -10.19 -1.63 -7.64
C ARG A 158 -9.60 -2.08 -8.95
N THR A 159 -10.45 -2.46 -9.90
CA THR A 159 -10.08 -2.91 -11.24
C THR A 159 -10.49 -1.88 -12.29
N GLY A 160 -9.92 -1.96 -13.49
CA GLY A 160 -10.22 -1.08 -14.62
C GLY A 160 -9.19 0.02 -14.86
N SER A 161 -9.42 0.79 -15.92
CA SER A 161 -8.47 1.78 -16.46
C SER A 161 -8.41 3.11 -15.68
N GLY A 162 -9.26 3.30 -14.69
CA GLY A 162 -9.26 4.52 -13.89
C GLY A 162 -8.07 4.56 -12.91
N ALA A 163 -7.33 5.66 -12.87
CA ALA A 163 -6.33 5.91 -11.84
C ALA A 163 -7.04 6.04 -10.47
N ALA A 164 -7.24 4.93 -9.79
CA ALA A 164 -7.84 4.93 -8.46
C ALA A 164 -6.89 5.61 -7.47
N VAL A 165 -7.40 6.59 -6.75
CA VAL A 165 -6.66 7.25 -5.66
C VAL A 165 -6.33 6.23 -4.57
N GLU A 166 -7.19 5.22 -4.38
CA GLU A 166 -7.01 4.12 -3.45
C GLU A 166 -7.10 2.81 -4.24
N PRO A 167 -5.96 2.23 -4.68
CA PRO A 167 -5.96 1.04 -5.54
C PRO A 167 -6.44 -0.22 -4.81
N TYR A 168 -6.35 -0.25 -3.50
CA TYR A 168 -6.84 -1.34 -2.64
C TYR A 168 -7.29 -0.79 -1.29
N GLY A 169 -7.98 -1.60 -0.51
CA GLY A 169 -8.45 -1.22 0.82
C GLY A 169 -8.46 -2.40 1.79
N PHE A 170 -8.59 -2.10 3.07
CA PHE A 170 -8.60 -3.08 4.16
C PHE A 170 -9.95 -3.79 4.25
N GLY A 171 -9.89 -5.09 4.56
CA GLY A 171 -11.07 -5.90 4.84
C GLY A 171 -12.00 -6.09 3.64
N PRO A 172 -13.19 -6.66 3.89
CA PRO A 172 -14.16 -6.90 2.84
C PRO A 172 -14.71 -5.60 2.26
N ALA A 173 -15.04 -5.63 0.98
CA ALA A 173 -15.71 -4.50 0.34
C ALA A 173 -17.19 -4.45 0.74
N PRO A 174 -17.76 -3.26 1.00
CA PRO A 174 -19.18 -3.15 1.32
C PRO A 174 -20.11 -3.66 0.21
N ARG A 175 -19.70 -3.56 -1.04
CA ARG A 175 -20.43 -4.01 -2.25
C ARG A 175 -19.41 -4.44 -3.30
N PRO A 176 -18.87 -5.66 -3.24
CA PRO A 176 -17.98 -6.15 -4.27
C PRO A 176 -18.73 -6.52 -5.54
N ASP A 177 -18.16 -6.23 -6.71
CA ASP A 177 -18.66 -6.65 -8.02
C ASP A 177 -18.31 -8.11 -8.31
N ALA A 178 -17.21 -8.59 -7.72
CA ALA A 178 -16.81 -9.98 -7.72
C ALA A 178 -15.99 -10.29 -6.46
N ARG A 179 -15.83 -11.57 -6.17
CA ARG A 179 -14.97 -12.08 -5.10
C ARG A 179 -14.09 -13.18 -5.63
N ILE A 180 -12.82 -13.19 -5.20
CA ILE A 180 -11.92 -14.31 -5.43
C ILE A 180 -11.41 -14.84 -4.09
N THR A 181 -11.23 -16.18 -4.03
CA THR A 181 -10.57 -16.87 -2.92
C THR A 181 -9.35 -17.58 -3.47
N LEU A 182 -8.19 -17.35 -2.87
CA LEU A 182 -6.92 -17.95 -3.24
C LEU A 182 -5.99 -17.94 -2.02
N ASP A 183 -4.83 -18.60 -2.13
CA ASP A 183 -3.81 -18.55 -1.10
C ASP A 183 -2.77 -17.43 -1.33
N ALA A 184 -2.02 -17.12 -0.28
CA ALA A 184 -1.01 -16.07 -0.32
C ALA A 184 0.17 -16.40 -1.26
N GLU A 185 0.51 -17.67 -1.41
CA GLU A 185 1.58 -18.12 -2.31
C GLU A 185 1.21 -17.85 -3.76
N LEU A 186 -0.04 -18.16 -4.14
CA LEU A 186 -0.55 -17.86 -5.48
C LEU A 186 -0.55 -16.35 -5.78
N CYS A 187 -0.84 -15.49 -4.79
CA CYS A 187 -0.69 -14.04 -4.98
C CYS A 187 0.75 -13.65 -5.36
N LEU A 188 1.74 -14.30 -4.78
CA LEU A 188 3.15 -14.04 -5.10
C LEU A 188 3.53 -14.59 -6.47
N GLU A 189 3.07 -15.80 -6.84
CA GLU A 189 3.28 -16.39 -8.17
C GLU A 189 2.68 -15.52 -9.26
N LEU A 190 1.43 -15.06 -9.08
CA LEU A 190 0.76 -14.12 -9.97
C LEU A 190 1.55 -12.81 -10.11
N GLY A 191 2.04 -12.27 -8.99
CA GLY A 191 2.84 -11.05 -8.96
C GLY A 191 4.17 -11.19 -9.69
N ARG A 192 4.82 -12.35 -9.63
CA ARG A 192 6.05 -12.67 -10.40
C ARG A 192 5.78 -12.97 -11.87
N GLY A 193 4.54 -13.31 -12.23
CA GLY A 193 4.16 -13.77 -13.56
C GLY A 193 4.53 -15.23 -13.81
N ASP A 194 4.75 -16.01 -12.75
CA ASP A 194 5.01 -17.46 -12.83
C ASP A 194 3.77 -18.23 -13.32
N VAL A 195 2.58 -17.69 -13.02
CA VAL A 195 1.28 -18.16 -13.46
C VAL A 195 0.41 -16.96 -13.84
N THR A 196 -0.45 -17.12 -14.83
CA THR A 196 -1.43 -16.10 -15.19
C THR A 196 -2.72 -16.25 -14.40
N LEU A 197 -3.50 -15.18 -14.29
CA LEU A 197 -4.81 -15.20 -13.64
C LEU A 197 -5.74 -16.23 -14.28
N ALA A 198 -5.76 -16.28 -15.63
CA ALA A 198 -6.59 -17.21 -16.40
C ALA A 198 -6.20 -18.69 -16.17
N GLU A 199 -4.90 -19.00 -16.12
CA GLU A 199 -4.43 -20.34 -15.78
C GLU A 199 -4.84 -20.73 -14.36
N ALA A 200 -4.62 -19.86 -13.37
CA ALA A 200 -4.96 -20.13 -11.98
C ALA A 200 -6.47 -20.36 -11.76
N VAL A 201 -7.32 -19.62 -12.48
CA VAL A 201 -8.78 -19.83 -12.47
C VAL A 201 -9.14 -21.17 -13.13
N LYS A 202 -8.58 -21.47 -14.32
CA LYS A 202 -8.81 -22.72 -15.03
C LYS A 202 -8.40 -23.95 -14.23
N ASP A 203 -7.30 -23.85 -13.51
CA ASP A 203 -6.75 -24.95 -12.71
C ASP A 203 -7.44 -25.07 -11.33
N GLY A 204 -8.44 -24.20 -11.05
CA GLY A 204 -9.21 -24.21 -9.81
C GLY A 204 -8.43 -23.72 -8.58
N ARG A 205 -7.29 -23.05 -8.79
CA ARG A 205 -6.50 -22.42 -7.72
C ARG A 205 -7.09 -21.08 -7.25
N ILE A 206 -7.98 -20.48 -8.06
CA ILE A 206 -8.78 -19.31 -7.75
C ILE A 206 -10.25 -19.68 -7.85
N GLU A 207 -10.97 -19.54 -6.74
CA GLU A 207 -12.44 -19.59 -6.75
C GLU A 207 -12.99 -18.21 -7.05
N VAL A 208 -13.85 -18.09 -8.08
CA VAL A 208 -14.49 -16.82 -8.48
C VAL A 208 -15.96 -16.87 -8.12
N ALA A 209 -16.42 -15.95 -7.26
CA ALA A 209 -17.82 -15.78 -6.88
C ALA A 209 -18.37 -14.44 -7.38
N GLY A 210 -19.67 -14.46 -7.75
CA GLY A 210 -20.39 -13.32 -8.32
C GLY A 210 -20.94 -13.64 -9.69
N ASP A 211 -21.97 -12.89 -10.11
CA ASP A 211 -22.68 -13.09 -11.39
C ASP A 211 -22.54 -11.86 -12.33
N GLY A 212 -21.76 -10.86 -11.88
CA GLY A 212 -21.55 -9.63 -12.63
C GLY A 212 -20.47 -9.76 -13.72
N PRO A 213 -20.32 -8.71 -14.55
CA PRO A 213 -19.38 -8.69 -15.66
C PRO A 213 -17.92 -8.89 -15.24
N LEU A 214 -17.50 -8.35 -14.08
CA LEU A 214 -16.15 -8.56 -13.55
C LEU A 214 -15.91 -10.05 -13.23
N ALA A 215 -16.89 -10.73 -12.64
CA ALA A 215 -16.79 -12.16 -12.37
C ALA A 215 -16.76 -13.00 -13.66
N ALA A 216 -17.49 -12.60 -14.70
CA ALA A 216 -17.45 -13.23 -16.01
C ALA A 216 -16.07 -13.06 -16.66
N GLU A 217 -15.53 -11.84 -16.68
CA GLU A 217 -14.19 -11.56 -17.20
C GLU A 217 -13.11 -12.38 -16.48
N LEU A 218 -13.18 -12.49 -15.15
CA LEU A 218 -12.25 -13.31 -14.36
C LEU A 218 -12.31 -14.80 -14.71
N ARG A 219 -13.49 -15.32 -15.12
CA ARG A 219 -13.65 -16.71 -15.58
C ARG A 219 -13.23 -16.94 -17.03
N GLY A 220 -12.79 -15.90 -17.74
CA GLY A 220 -12.40 -15.98 -19.15
C GLY A 220 -13.59 -15.86 -20.12
N GLY A 221 -14.65 -15.18 -19.70
CA GLY A 221 -15.86 -14.88 -20.49
C GLY A 221 -15.67 -13.73 -21.44
#